data_e3a21ba9ffad2a64fef1db5ffc2f7feb
#
_entry.id   e3a21ba9ffad2a64fef1db5ffc2f7feb
#
_cell.length_a   1.000
_cell.length_b   1.000
_cell.length_c   1.000
_cell.angle_alpha   90.00
_cell.angle_beta   90.00
_cell.angle_gamma   90.00
#
_symmetry.space_group_name_H-M   'P 1'
#
loop_
_entity.id
_entity.type
_entity.pdbx_description
1 polymer ?
#
loop_
_entity_poly.entity_id
_entity_poly.type
_entity_poly.pdbx_seq_one_letter_code
_entity_poly.pdbx_strand_id
1 'polypeptide(L)'
;MNSPQKDTVKGGSIKTLTSLPHIYAIVLMGLFTFIFLSVEYMFVNELSLLVSEQKATLSQNYVLGVSTAGFLLYPLLKHFLSRRLQHILMILAGLLSVFLTIFITCSKSFEYIFHGGIILFILLGLVGSNVYYVSAYMIEKRHLAKTVGISYFFGILLQFINHNAIHIKTIQLIILSASMLMLFI
;
A
#
# COMPACT_ATOMS: atom_id res chain seq x y z
N MET A 1 -34.15 -46.53 -0.83
CA MET A 1 -33.82 -45.91 -2.13
C MET A 1 -33.83 -44.39 -1.92
N ASN A 2 -32.69 -43.83 -1.51
CA ASN A 2 -32.55 -42.38 -1.28
C ASN A 2 -31.95 -41.75 -2.52
N SER A 3 -32.70 -40.87 -3.16
CA SER A 3 -32.24 -40.06 -4.30
C SER A 3 -31.23 -39.01 -3.84
N PRO A 4 -30.13 -38.79 -4.56
CA PRO A 4 -29.18 -37.78 -4.23
C PRO A 4 -29.75 -36.38 -4.56
N GLN A 5 -29.75 -35.52 -3.54
CA GLN A 5 -30.11 -34.12 -3.62
C GLN A 5 -29.08 -33.41 -4.52
N LYS A 6 -29.55 -32.98 -5.70
CA LYS A 6 -28.77 -32.11 -6.60
C LYS A 6 -28.63 -30.74 -5.94
N ASP A 7 -27.47 -30.47 -5.40
CA ASP A 7 -27.07 -29.09 -5.03
C ASP A 7 -26.95 -28.25 -6.30
N THR A 8 -28.00 -27.51 -6.57
CA THR A 8 -27.97 -26.44 -7.57
C THR A 8 -27.04 -25.34 -7.08
N VAL A 9 -25.80 -25.33 -7.57
CA VAL A 9 -24.88 -24.20 -7.46
C VAL A 9 -25.53 -23.00 -8.17
N LYS A 10 -26.29 -22.24 -7.40
CA LYS A 10 -26.92 -20.99 -7.86
C LYS A 10 -25.82 -19.98 -8.21
N GLY A 11 -25.84 -19.45 -9.44
CA GLY A 11 -25.00 -18.41 -9.99
C GLY A 11 -25.12 -17.05 -9.26
N GLY A 12 -24.73 -17.03 -7.99
CA GLY A 12 -24.74 -15.84 -7.15
C GLY A 12 -23.42 -15.05 -7.13
N SER A 13 -22.40 -15.51 -7.87
CA SER A 13 -21.03 -15.05 -7.66
C SER A 13 -20.64 -13.70 -8.30
N ILE A 14 -21.37 -13.22 -9.30
CA ILE A 14 -20.97 -12.00 -10.03
C ILE A 14 -21.62 -10.75 -9.42
N LYS A 15 -22.87 -10.83 -9.00
CA LYS A 15 -23.60 -9.66 -8.44
C LYS A 15 -23.01 -9.13 -7.12
N THR A 16 -22.33 -9.95 -6.33
CA THR A 16 -21.75 -9.54 -5.05
C THR A 16 -20.38 -8.85 -5.21
N LEU A 17 -19.62 -9.17 -6.25
CA LEU A 17 -18.34 -8.50 -6.56
C LEU A 17 -18.53 -7.07 -7.10
N THR A 18 -19.68 -6.74 -7.64
CA THR A 18 -20.04 -5.40 -8.13
C THR A 18 -20.73 -4.54 -7.08
N SER A 19 -20.81 -5.00 -5.81
CA SER A 19 -21.32 -4.17 -4.74
C SER A 19 -20.34 -3.02 -4.44
N LEU A 20 -20.88 -1.84 -4.20
CA LEU A 20 -20.09 -0.62 -3.95
C LEU A 20 -18.97 -0.82 -2.90
N PRO A 21 -19.21 -1.50 -1.76
CA PRO A 21 -18.16 -1.77 -0.76
C PRO A 21 -17.01 -2.63 -1.29
N HIS A 22 -17.29 -3.62 -2.14
CA HIS A 22 -16.23 -4.46 -2.73
C HIS A 22 -15.36 -3.69 -3.71
N ILE A 23 -15.98 -2.86 -4.55
CA ILE A 23 -15.24 -2.00 -5.49
C ILE A 23 -14.36 -1.03 -4.71
N TYR A 24 -14.89 -0.41 -3.65
CA TYR A 24 -14.13 0.48 -2.80
C TYR A 24 -12.92 -0.23 -2.15
N ALA A 25 -13.11 -1.44 -1.62
CA ALA A 25 -12.03 -2.23 -1.05
C ALA A 25 -10.95 -2.60 -2.10
N ILE A 26 -11.35 -2.96 -3.33
CA ILE A 26 -10.42 -3.24 -4.44
C ILE A 26 -9.59 -1.99 -4.76
N VAL A 27 -10.23 -0.83 -4.89
CA VAL A 27 -9.55 0.43 -5.20
C VAL A 27 -8.61 0.82 -4.07
N LEU A 28 -9.05 0.76 -2.82
CA LEU A 28 -8.26 1.14 -1.65
C LEU A 28 -7.00 0.28 -1.51
N MET A 29 -7.15 -1.05 -1.59
CA MET A 29 -6.02 -1.98 -1.53
C MET A 29 -5.11 -1.89 -2.75
N GLY A 30 -5.67 -1.71 -3.95
CA GLY A 30 -4.91 -1.55 -5.19
C GLY A 30 -4.11 -0.25 -5.18
N LEU A 31 -4.70 0.85 -4.72
CA LEU A 31 -4.01 2.13 -4.57
C LEU A 31 -2.87 2.04 -3.55
N PHE A 32 -3.11 1.39 -2.40
CA PHE A 32 -2.05 1.16 -1.42
C PHE A 32 -0.91 0.30 -2.00
N THR A 33 -1.23 -0.78 -2.72
CA THR A 33 -0.22 -1.63 -3.38
C THR A 33 0.60 -0.83 -4.39
N PHE A 34 -0.06 0.01 -5.20
CA PHE A 34 0.60 0.92 -6.14
C PHE A 34 1.59 1.86 -5.41
N ILE A 35 1.14 2.50 -4.33
CA ILE A 35 1.96 3.42 -3.54
C ILE A 35 3.18 2.69 -2.96
N PHE A 36 2.95 1.56 -2.30
CA PHE A 36 4.01 0.81 -1.63
C PHE A 36 5.11 0.39 -2.60
N LEU A 37 4.73 -0.22 -3.73
CA LEU A 37 5.67 -0.67 -4.77
C LEU A 37 6.38 0.50 -5.46
N SER A 38 5.67 1.63 -5.69
CA SER A 38 6.26 2.80 -6.33
C SER A 38 7.28 3.49 -5.41
N VAL A 39 6.99 3.57 -4.10
CA VAL A 39 7.94 4.10 -3.10
C VAL A 39 9.16 3.19 -2.98
N GLU A 40 8.96 1.88 -2.93
CA GLU A 40 10.04 0.90 -2.88
C GLU A 40 10.97 1.05 -4.08
N TYR A 41 10.40 1.08 -5.28
CA TYR A 41 11.16 1.28 -6.52
C TYR A 41 11.93 2.60 -6.51
N MET A 42 11.26 3.71 -6.15
CA MET A 42 11.89 5.01 -6.06
C MET A 42 13.06 5.00 -5.06
N PHE A 43 12.86 4.43 -3.88
CA PHE A 43 13.88 4.34 -2.83
C PHE A 43 15.14 3.59 -3.32
N VAL A 44 14.95 2.44 -3.95
CA VAL A 44 16.07 1.65 -4.51
C VAL A 44 16.78 2.41 -5.62
N ASN A 45 16.03 3.06 -6.50
CA ASN A 45 16.59 3.84 -7.60
C ASN A 45 17.43 5.02 -7.09
N GLU A 46 16.97 5.76 -6.08
CA GLU A 46 17.75 6.85 -5.48
C GLU A 46 19.03 6.34 -4.78
N LEU A 47 18.96 5.19 -4.11
CA LEU A 47 20.13 4.59 -3.46
C LEU A 47 21.14 4.08 -4.49
N SER A 48 20.71 3.43 -5.58
CA SER A 48 21.61 2.88 -6.60
C SER A 48 22.40 3.94 -7.34
N LEU A 49 21.98 5.21 -7.30
CA LEU A 49 22.77 6.34 -7.79
C LEU A 49 23.94 6.73 -6.88
N LEU A 50 23.91 6.30 -5.61
CA LEU A 50 24.88 6.75 -4.58
C LEU A 50 25.77 5.63 -4.07
N VAL A 51 25.33 4.39 -4.14
CA VAL A 51 26.04 3.22 -3.59
C VAL A 51 26.03 2.05 -4.56
N SER A 52 26.81 1.01 -4.26
CA SER A 52 26.78 -0.23 -5.06
C SER A 52 25.39 -0.91 -5.01
N GLU A 53 25.05 -1.60 -6.08
CA GLU A 53 23.80 -2.34 -6.22
C GLU A 53 23.55 -3.30 -5.04
N GLN A 54 24.59 -4.00 -4.59
CA GLN A 54 24.52 -4.87 -3.42
C GLN A 54 24.11 -4.11 -2.15
N LYS A 55 24.68 -2.91 -1.91
CA LYS A 55 24.35 -2.10 -0.75
C LYS A 55 22.94 -1.50 -0.87
N ALA A 56 22.51 -1.11 -2.06
CA ALA A 56 21.15 -0.64 -2.30
C ALA A 56 20.12 -1.74 -2.03
N THR A 57 20.34 -2.96 -2.54
CA THR A 57 19.48 -4.13 -2.30
C THR A 57 19.42 -4.51 -0.82
N LEU A 58 20.56 -4.49 -0.12
CA LEU A 58 20.58 -4.75 1.31
C LEU A 58 19.76 -3.72 2.08
N SER A 59 19.90 -2.44 1.75
CA SER A 59 19.12 -1.34 2.34
C SER A 59 17.62 -1.50 2.09
N GLN A 60 17.22 -1.94 0.87
CA GLN A 60 15.84 -2.27 0.54
C GLN A 60 15.29 -3.36 1.46
N ASN A 61 16.03 -4.44 1.65
CA ASN A 61 15.60 -5.54 2.53
C ASN A 61 15.40 -5.05 3.98
N TYR A 62 16.26 -4.15 4.47
CA TYR A 62 16.09 -3.55 5.80
C TYR A 62 14.80 -2.72 5.90
N VAL A 63 14.52 -1.83 4.96
CA VAL A 63 13.32 -1.00 5.03
C VAL A 63 12.04 -1.82 4.85
N LEU A 64 12.06 -2.85 4.00
CA LEU A 64 10.95 -3.80 3.87
C LEU A 64 10.73 -4.58 5.17
N GLY A 65 11.79 -5.07 5.81
CA GLY A 65 11.72 -5.71 7.11
C GLY A 65 11.12 -4.80 8.18
N VAL A 66 11.55 -3.55 8.22
CA VAL A 66 11.04 -2.56 9.18
C VAL A 66 9.59 -2.16 8.91
N SER A 67 9.11 -2.21 7.67
CA SER A 67 7.70 -1.96 7.34
C SER A 67 6.75 -2.92 8.08
N THR A 68 7.19 -4.15 8.37
CA THR A 68 6.39 -5.11 9.15
C THR A 68 6.10 -4.63 10.57
N ALA A 69 7.03 -3.89 11.18
CA ALA A 69 6.79 -3.24 12.47
C ALA A 69 5.65 -2.21 12.37
N GLY A 70 5.58 -1.44 11.27
CA GLY A 70 4.46 -0.54 10.99
C GLY A 70 3.12 -1.28 10.90
N PHE A 71 3.10 -2.43 10.20
CA PHE A 71 1.90 -3.28 10.12
C PHE A 71 1.44 -3.78 11.50
N LEU A 72 2.36 -4.12 12.39
CA LEU A 72 2.02 -4.56 13.75
C LEU A 72 1.59 -3.41 14.67
N LEU A 73 2.12 -2.21 14.45
CA LEU A 73 1.79 -1.03 15.28
C LEU A 73 0.31 -0.64 15.19
N TYR A 74 -0.31 -0.72 14.02
CA TYR A 74 -1.70 -0.29 13.85
C TYR A 74 -2.71 -1.03 14.73
N PRO A 75 -2.75 -2.38 14.77
CA PRO A 75 -3.63 -3.11 15.66
C PRO A 75 -3.41 -2.77 17.14
N LEU A 76 -2.16 -2.55 17.54
CA LEU A 76 -1.80 -2.15 18.91
C LEU A 76 -2.34 -0.75 19.23
N LEU A 77 -2.02 0.23 18.38
CA LEU A 77 -2.47 1.62 18.56
C LEU A 77 -3.98 1.73 18.54
N LYS A 78 -4.65 0.97 17.67
CA LYS A 78 -6.10 0.96 17.58
C LYS A 78 -6.78 0.55 18.91
N HIS A 79 -6.16 -0.33 19.67
CA HIS A 79 -6.70 -0.75 20.96
C HIS A 79 -6.69 0.38 22.02
N PHE A 80 -5.68 1.26 21.94
CA PHE A 80 -5.47 2.33 22.91
C PHE A 80 -6.02 3.69 22.49
N LEU A 81 -6.20 3.93 21.17
CA LEU A 81 -6.57 5.23 20.65
C LEU A 81 -8.08 5.33 20.37
N SER A 82 -8.67 6.49 20.71
CA SER A 82 -10.03 6.82 20.28
C SER A 82 -10.13 6.92 18.75
N ARG A 83 -11.34 6.74 18.21
CA ARG A 83 -11.57 6.82 16.74
C ARG A 83 -11.08 8.13 16.13
N ARG A 84 -11.23 9.26 16.83
CA ARG A 84 -10.76 10.57 16.35
C ARG A 84 -9.24 10.62 16.27
N LEU A 85 -8.56 10.12 17.30
CA LEU A 85 -7.09 10.07 17.32
C LEU A 85 -6.53 9.11 16.26
N GLN A 86 -7.20 7.98 16.01
CA GLN A 86 -6.83 7.08 14.92
C GLN A 86 -6.89 7.77 13.55
N HIS A 87 -7.97 8.51 13.29
CA HIS A 87 -8.12 9.25 12.03
C HIS A 87 -7.05 10.34 11.88
N ILE A 88 -6.83 11.14 12.93
CA ILE A 88 -5.76 12.16 12.93
C ILE A 88 -4.39 11.52 12.69
N LEU A 89 -4.09 10.42 13.38
CA LEU A 89 -2.83 9.68 13.20
C LEU A 89 -2.63 9.23 11.76
N MET A 90 -3.68 8.70 11.11
CA MET A 90 -3.59 8.26 9.71
C MET A 90 -3.34 9.44 8.76
N ILE A 91 -4.03 10.56 8.94
CA ILE A 91 -3.79 11.77 8.14
C ILE A 91 -2.36 12.27 8.32
N LEU A 92 -1.87 12.35 9.57
CA LEU A 92 -0.49 12.76 9.85
C LEU A 92 0.52 11.79 9.24
N ALA A 93 0.28 10.47 9.35
CA ALA A 93 1.13 9.46 8.73
C ALA A 93 1.17 9.61 7.21
N GLY A 94 0.04 9.90 6.57
CA GLY A 94 -0.03 10.17 5.14
C GLY A 94 0.72 11.42 4.72
N LEU A 95 0.49 12.55 5.39
CA LEU A 95 1.20 13.80 5.11
C LEU A 95 2.71 13.67 5.31
N LEU A 96 3.12 13.01 6.38
CA LEU A 96 4.54 12.76 6.65
C LEU A 96 5.15 11.80 5.61
N SER A 97 4.39 10.82 5.12
CA SER A 97 4.85 9.93 4.03
C SER A 97 5.07 10.69 2.74
N VAL A 98 4.18 11.63 2.37
CA VAL A 98 4.39 12.51 1.20
C VAL A 98 5.65 13.36 1.38
N PHE A 99 5.79 13.99 2.54
CA PHE A 99 6.98 14.81 2.84
C PHE A 99 8.28 14.01 2.74
N LEU A 100 8.32 12.81 3.36
CA LEU A 100 9.50 11.93 3.31
C LEU A 100 9.80 11.43 1.91
N THR A 101 8.79 11.15 1.10
CA THR A 101 8.97 10.75 -0.30
C THR A 101 9.65 11.86 -1.10
N ILE A 102 9.22 13.11 -0.94
CA ILE A 102 9.85 14.27 -1.58
C ILE A 102 11.28 14.47 -1.03
N PHE A 103 11.44 14.38 0.28
CA PHE A 103 12.74 14.53 0.94
C PHE A 103 13.77 13.52 0.43
N ILE A 104 13.40 12.23 0.33
CA ILE A 104 14.26 11.17 -0.19
C ILE A 104 14.66 11.47 -1.64
N THR A 105 13.70 11.88 -2.48
CA THR A 105 13.94 12.16 -3.91
C THR A 105 14.85 13.37 -4.13
N CYS A 106 14.85 14.34 -3.21
CA CYS A 106 15.72 15.53 -3.27
C CYS A 106 17.07 15.32 -2.58
N SER A 107 17.22 14.28 -1.77
CA SER A 107 18.44 14.03 -1.00
C SER A 107 19.56 13.46 -1.88
N LYS A 108 20.79 13.85 -1.58
CA LYS A 108 22.02 13.38 -2.26
C LYS A 108 22.96 12.61 -1.32
N SER A 109 22.48 12.23 -0.15
CA SER A 109 23.26 11.50 0.86
C SER A 109 22.61 10.15 1.15
N PHE A 110 23.42 9.10 1.13
CA PHE A 110 22.98 7.74 1.49
C PHE A 110 22.30 7.71 2.87
N GLU A 111 22.90 8.36 3.87
CA GLU A 111 22.41 8.33 5.25
C GLU A 111 21.02 8.95 5.36
N TYR A 112 20.77 10.10 4.72
CA TYR A 112 19.47 10.75 4.75
C TYR A 112 18.40 9.94 4.02
N ILE A 113 18.73 9.34 2.85
CA ILE A 113 17.82 8.48 2.12
C ILE A 113 17.50 7.23 2.94
N PHE A 114 18.51 6.60 3.54
CA PHE A 114 18.33 5.36 4.29
C PHE A 114 17.49 5.57 5.56
N HIS A 115 17.81 6.56 6.39
CA HIS A 115 17.03 6.85 7.60
C HIS A 115 15.61 7.37 7.27
N GLY A 116 15.50 8.25 6.27
CA GLY A 116 14.21 8.69 5.76
C GLY A 116 13.36 7.52 5.26
N GLY A 117 14.00 6.55 4.56
CA GLY A 117 13.38 5.32 4.11
C GLY A 117 12.85 4.46 5.27
N ILE A 118 13.64 4.26 6.32
CA ILE A 118 13.20 3.50 7.51
C ILE A 118 11.90 4.10 8.07
N ILE A 119 11.86 5.43 8.29
CA ILE A 119 10.68 6.10 8.83
C ILE A 119 9.50 5.98 7.85
N LEU A 120 9.74 6.22 6.56
CA LEU A 120 8.72 6.15 5.51
C LEU A 120 8.09 4.75 5.44
N PHE A 121 8.88 3.68 5.49
CA PHE A 121 8.36 2.32 5.40
C PHE A 121 7.63 1.87 6.67
N ILE A 122 7.99 2.39 7.85
CA ILE A 122 7.18 2.20 9.07
C ILE A 122 5.79 2.86 8.89
N LEU A 123 5.75 4.09 8.39
CA LEU A 123 4.50 4.81 8.14
C LEU A 123 3.64 4.13 7.08
N LEU A 124 4.25 3.67 5.99
CA LEU A 124 3.54 2.89 4.97
C LEU A 124 3.01 1.57 5.52
N GLY A 125 3.77 0.89 6.38
CA GLY A 125 3.29 -0.30 7.08
C GLY A 125 2.06 0.01 7.95
N LEU A 126 2.10 1.10 8.70
CA LEU A 126 0.98 1.56 9.54
C LEU A 126 -0.27 1.87 8.70
N VAL A 127 -0.11 2.62 7.61
CA VAL A 127 -1.19 2.95 6.66
C VAL A 127 -1.74 1.69 5.99
N GLY A 128 -0.85 0.79 5.54
CA GLY A 128 -1.21 -0.48 4.92
C GLY A 128 -2.05 -1.34 5.85
N SER A 129 -1.65 -1.47 7.11
CA SER A 129 -2.41 -2.22 8.10
C SER A 129 -3.82 -1.64 8.29
N ASN A 130 -3.98 -0.31 8.31
CA ASN A 130 -5.29 0.34 8.34
C ASN A 130 -6.11 0.03 7.08
N VAL A 131 -5.51 0.13 5.89
CA VAL A 131 -6.16 -0.17 4.61
C VAL A 131 -6.69 -1.61 4.59
N TYR A 132 -5.85 -2.59 4.94
CA TYR A 132 -6.27 -3.99 4.98
C TYR A 132 -7.32 -4.25 6.05
N TYR A 133 -7.20 -3.60 7.21
CA TYR A 133 -8.18 -3.71 8.29
C TYR A 133 -9.56 -3.20 7.84
N VAL A 134 -9.64 -1.99 7.27
CA VAL A 134 -10.90 -1.42 6.76
C VAL A 134 -11.49 -2.27 5.64
N SER A 135 -10.65 -2.71 4.69
CA SER A 135 -11.08 -3.56 3.57
C SER A 135 -11.64 -4.90 4.04
N ALA A 136 -11.07 -5.50 5.09
CA ALA A 136 -11.55 -6.78 5.64
C ALA A 136 -12.98 -6.71 6.18
N TYR A 137 -13.44 -5.55 6.63
CA TYR A 137 -14.83 -5.34 7.06
C TYR A 137 -15.81 -5.18 5.88
N MET A 138 -15.33 -4.79 4.73
CA MET A 138 -16.16 -4.54 3.53
C MET A 138 -16.33 -5.77 2.66
N ILE A 139 -15.48 -6.80 2.87
CA ILE A 139 -15.41 -7.97 2.00
C ILE A 139 -15.97 -9.18 2.72
N GLU A 140 -16.90 -9.89 2.07
CA GLU A 140 -17.34 -11.19 2.55
C GLU A 140 -16.18 -12.19 2.50
N LYS A 141 -16.02 -13.02 3.55
CA LYS A 141 -14.91 -13.99 3.70
C LYS A 141 -14.71 -14.86 2.45
N ARG A 142 -15.79 -15.28 1.78
CA ARG A 142 -15.75 -16.13 0.56
C ARG A 142 -15.12 -15.42 -0.66
N HIS A 143 -15.09 -14.09 -0.67
CA HIS A 143 -14.57 -13.28 -1.78
C HIS A 143 -13.21 -12.65 -1.47
N LEU A 144 -12.70 -12.80 -0.25
CA LEU A 144 -11.48 -12.12 0.22
C LEU A 144 -10.27 -12.38 -0.70
N ALA A 145 -9.96 -13.65 -0.98
CA ALA A 145 -8.81 -14.00 -1.82
C ALA A 145 -8.91 -13.42 -3.24
N LYS A 146 -10.11 -13.46 -3.83
CA LYS A 146 -10.34 -12.89 -5.17
C LYS A 146 -10.19 -11.37 -5.18
N THR A 147 -10.73 -10.70 -4.16
CA THR A 147 -10.63 -9.24 -4.01
C THR A 147 -9.19 -8.80 -3.84
N VAL A 148 -8.43 -9.49 -2.97
CA VAL A 148 -7.00 -9.24 -2.77
C VAL A 148 -6.23 -9.43 -4.09
N GLY A 149 -6.45 -10.55 -4.80
CA GLY A 149 -5.78 -10.82 -6.08
C GLY A 149 -6.04 -9.74 -7.14
N ILE A 150 -7.30 -9.30 -7.28
CA ILE A 150 -7.66 -8.22 -8.21
C ILE A 150 -7.00 -6.90 -7.79
N SER A 151 -6.99 -6.57 -6.50
CA SER A 151 -6.37 -5.35 -5.98
C SER A 151 -4.86 -5.33 -6.26
N TYR A 152 -4.17 -6.43 -6.02
CA TYR A 152 -2.75 -6.58 -6.33
C TYR A 152 -2.48 -6.42 -7.81
N PHE A 153 -3.28 -7.07 -8.67
CA PHE A 153 -3.15 -6.92 -10.12
C PHE A 153 -3.24 -5.45 -10.54
N PHE A 154 -4.25 -4.71 -10.08
CA PHE A 154 -4.39 -3.29 -10.39
C PHE A 154 -3.24 -2.45 -9.83
N GLY A 155 -2.81 -2.70 -8.61
CA GLY A 155 -1.69 -1.97 -7.99
C GLY A 155 -0.39 -2.15 -8.76
N ILE A 156 -0.05 -3.39 -9.13
CA ILE A 156 1.14 -3.72 -9.94
C ILE A 156 1.02 -3.11 -11.34
N LEU A 157 -0.16 -3.19 -11.97
CA LEU A 157 -0.37 -2.62 -13.30
C LEU A 157 -0.18 -1.10 -13.29
N LEU A 158 -0.74 -0.40 -12.30
CA LEU A 158 -0.56 1.05 -12.14
C LEU A 158 0.92 1.41 -11.92
N GLN A 159 1.63 0.64 -11.08
CA GLN A 159 3.06 0.85 -10.85
C GLN A 159 3.86 0.64 -12.12
N PHE A 160 3.57 -0.43 -12.88
CA PHE A 160 4.23 -0.69 -14.15
C PHE A 160 4.01 0.44 -15.17
N ILE A 161 2.77 0.95 -15.29
CA ILE A 161 2.43 2.06 -16.18
C ILE A 161 3.15 3.34 -15.72
N ASN A 162 3.08 3.68 -14.43
CA ASN A 162 3.73 4.87 -13.88
C ASN A 162 5.24 4.87 -14.14
N HIS A 163 5.85 3.69 -14.04
CA HIS A 163 7.30 3.58 -14.21
C HIS A 163 7.75 3.52 -15.67
N ASN A 164 7.05 2.76 -16.52
CA ASN A 164 7.51 2.51 -17.90
C ASN A 164 6.92 3.48 -18.92
N ALA A 165 5.71 4.01 -18.70
CA ALA A 165 5.08 4.95 -19.63
C ALA A 165 5.42 6.42 -19.32
N ILE A 166 5.77 6.74 -18.08
CA ILE A 166 6.06 8.10 -17.63
C ILE A 166 7.58 8.24 -17.42
N HIS A 167 8.26 8.85 -18.35
CA HIS A 167 9.73 9.03 -18.27
C HIS A 167 10.17 10.23 -17.41
N ILE A 168 9.23 11.12 -17.03
CA ILE A 168 9.54 12.33 -16.28
C ILE A 168 9.39 12.05 -14.79
N LYS A 169 10.51 12.00 -14.06
CA LYS A 169 10.58 11.73 -12.62
C LYS A 169 9.65 12.62 -11.78
N THR A 170 9.58 13.91 -12.11
CA THR A 170 8.70 14.87 -11.41
C THR A 170 7.23 14.49 -11.54
N ILE A 171 6.79 14.02 -12.72
CA ILE A 171 5.40 13.59 -12.93
C ILE A 171 5.11 12.31 -12.15
N GLN A 172 6.03 11.34 -12.14
CA GLN A 172 5.92 10.14 -11.30
C GLN A 172 5.75 10.49 -9.81
N LEU A 173 6.55 11.43 -9.31
CA LEU A 173 6.48 11.90 -7.93
C LEU A 173 5.15 12.61 -7.62
N ILE A 174 4.62 13.42 -8.54
CA ILE A 174 3.33 14.09 -8.39
C ILE A 174 2.20 13.05 -8.31
N ILE A 175 2.18 12.07 -9.22
CA ILE A 175 1.19 10.99 -9.24
C ILE A 175 1.25 10.20 -7.93
N LEU A 176 2.44 9.84 -7.48
CA LEU A 176 2.64 9.10 -6.25
C LEU A 176 2.15 9.89 -5.03
N SER A 177 2.52 11.17 -4.92
CA SER A 177 2.08 12.05 -3.83
C SER A 177 0.57 12.26 -3.83
N ALA A 178 -0.03 12.49 -5.00
CA ALA A 178 -1.49 12.61 -5.14
C ALA A 178 -2.20 11.32 -4.73
N SER A 179 -1.65 10.16 -5.13
CA SER A 179 -2.19 8.85 -4.76
C SER A 179 -2.12 8.60 -3.25
N MET A 180 -1.03 9.01 -2.58
CA MET A 180 -0.91 8.96 -1.12
C MET A 180 -2.00 9.79 -0.43
N LEU A 181 -2.27 11.01 -0.92
CA LEU A 181 -3.32 11.86 -0.37
C LEU A 181 -4.72 11.27 -0.60
N MET A 182 -4.96 10.63 -1.75
CA MET A 182 -6.24 9.97 -2.06
C MET A 182 -6.60 8.83 -1.11
N LEU A 183 -5.63 8.20 -0.44
CA LEU A 183 -5.92 7.15 0.56
C LEU A 183 -6.64 7.67 1.80
N PHE A 184 -6.67 8.99 2.03
CA PHE A 184 -7.20 9.62 3.25
C PHE A 184 -8.49 10.44 3.01
N ILE A 185 -8.95 10.50 1.76
CA ILE A 185 -10.23 11.11 1.35
C ILE A 185 -11.32 10.03 1.33
#